data_d02dac0295b121483be6cee1297dd832
#
_entry.id   d02dac0295b121483be6cee1297dd832
#
_cell.length_a   1.000
_cell.length_b   1.000
_cell.length_c   1.000
_cell.angle_alpha   90.00
_cell.angle_beta   90.00
_cell.angle_gamma   90.00
#
_symmetry.space_group_name_H-M   'P 1'
#
loop_
_entity.id
_entity.type
_entity.pdbx_description
1 polymer ?
#
loop_
_entity_poly.entity_id
_entity_poly.type
_entity_poly.pdbx_seq_one_letter_code
_entity_poly.pdbx_strand_id
1 'polypeptide(L)'
;MEKQELDALLAELSAQLRELGIPLGKHIAPQVEVNTRAQRRLGCCVCREGRFTIQVSARLLEDGPLLRATLLHELLHTCYGCQNHGKRWKAYAQRVGEALGVEITRTVPLEGPAQPLRQ
;
A
#
# COMPACT_ATOMS: atom_id res chain seq x y z
N MET A 1 9.92 3.75 -12.95
CA MET A 1 8.49 3.87 -13.23
C MET A 1 8.10 5.34 -13.23
N GLU A 2 7.38 5.73 -14.26
CA GLU A 2 6.92 7.10 -14.37
C GLU A 2 5.78 7.37 -13.41
N LYS A 3 5.62 8.63 -13.03
CA LYS A 3 4.58 9.00 -12.09
C LYS A 3 3.19 8.63 -12.60
N GLN A 4 2.96 8.78 -13.90
CA GLN A 4 1.68 8.44 -14.50
C GLN A 4 1.39 6.95 -14.38
N GLU A 5 2.42 6.13 -14.55
CA GLU A 5 2.27 4.69 -14.41
C GLU A 5 1.97 4.32 -12.96
N LEU A 6 2.58 5.01 -12.02
CA LEU A 6 2.35 4.77 -10.61
C LEU A 6 0.92 5.09 -10.22
N ASP A 7 0.41 6.23 -10.70
CA ASP A 7 -0.96 6.61 -10.40
C ASP A 7 -1.96 5.65 -11.06
N ALA A 8 -1.65 5.19 -12.27
CA ALA A 8 -2.49 4.22 -12.94
C ALA A 8 -2.50 2.89 -12.20
N LEU A 9 -1.36 2.50 -11.64
CA LEU A 9 -1.28 1.28 -10.86
C LEU A 9 -2.14 1.39 -9.60
N LEU A 10 -2.13 2.54 -8.93
CA LEU A 10 -2.98 2.74 -7.77
C LEU A 10 -4.45 2.60 -8.15
N ALA A 11 -4.86 3.18 -9.28
CA ALA A 11 -6.24 3.11 -9.73
C ALA A 11 -6.62 1.66 -10.05
N GLU A 12 -5.73 0.93 -10.70
CA GLU A 12 -5.98 -0.46 -11.06
C GLU A 12 -6.14 -1.32 -9.82
N LEU A 13 -5.23 -1.18 -8.85
CA LEU A 13 -5.30 -1.97 -7.63
C LEU A 13 -6.53 -1.63 -6.82
N SER A 14 -6.90 -0.34 -6.77
CA SER A 14 -8.10 0.08 -6.05
C SER A 14 -9.33 -0.56 -6.66
N ALA A 15 -9.41 -0.60 -7.99
CA ALA A 15 -10.54 -1.22 -8.67
C ALA A 15 -10.61 -2.71 -8.39
N GLN A 16 -9.46 -3.38 -8.39
CA GLN A 16 -9.41 -4.82 -8.11
C GLN A 16 -9.89 -5.12 -6.69
N LEU A 17 -9.48 -4.29 -5.72
CA LEU A 17 -9.91 -4.49 -4.35
C LEU A 17 -11.41 -4.28 -4.20
N ARG A 18 -11.95 -3.27 -4.87
CA ARG A 18 -13.38 -3.02 -4.81
C ARG A 18 -14.17 -4.16 -5.44
N GLU A 19 -13.66 -4.75 -6.50
CA GLU A 19 -14.30 -5.90 -7.13
C GLU A 19 -14.31 -7.10 -6.19
N LEU A 20 -13.33 -7.21 -5.32
CA LEU A 20 -13.28 -8.27 -4.33
C LEU A 20 -14.19 -7.99 -3.13
N GLY A 21 -14.86 -6.85 -3.12
CA GLY A 21 -15.73 -6.48 -2.02
C GLY A 21 -15.01 -5.85 -0.84
N ILE A 22 -13.78 -5.41 -1.04
CA ILE A 22 -13.02 -4.75 0.03
C ILE A 22 -13.53 -3.31 0.13
N PRO A 23 -14.01 -2.90 1.30
CA PRO A 23 -14.61 -1.56 1.46
C PRO A 23 -13.57 -0.47 1.68
N LEU A 24 -12.87 -0.10 0.62
CA LEU A 24 -11.87 0.96 0.70
C LEU A 24 -12.51 2.29 1.08
N GLY A 25 -11.71 3.19 1.60
CA GLY A 25 -12.15 4.53 1.91
C GLY A 25 -12.70 5.24 0.67
N LYS A 26 -13.66 6.15 0.87
CA LYS A 26 -14.30 6.80 -0.24
C LYS A 26 -13.45 7.86 -0.91
N HIS A 27 -12.63 8.54 -0.15
CA HIS A 27 -11.87 9.67 -0.66
C HIS A 27 -10.37 9.38 -0.64
N ILE A 28 -9.94 8.56 -1.56
CA ILE A 28 -8.52 8.25 -1.72
C ILE A 28 -7.99 9.13 -2.84
N ALA A 29 -6.94 9.90 -2.55
CA ALA A 29 -6.34 10.75 -3.58
C ALA A 29 -5.84 9.89 -4.73
N PRO A 30 -6.11 10.27 -5.97
CA PRO A 30 -5.72 9.45 -7.12
C PRO A 30 -4.23 9.44 -7.42
N GLN A 31 -3.48 10.34 -6.80
CA GLN A 31 -2.06 10.43 -7.02
C GLN A 31 -1.30 9.84 -5.85
N VAL A 32 -0.30 9.02 -6.15
CA VAL A 32 0.60 8.47 -5.15
C VAL A 32 1.71 9.48 -4.94
N GLU A 33 2.04 9.76 -3.70
CA GLU A 33 3.15 10.66 -3.40
C GLU A 33 4.42 9.82 -3.26
N VAL A 34 5.51 10.30 -3.85
CA VAL A 34 6.78 9.60 -3.78
C VAL A 34 7.66 10.32 -2.78
N ASN A 35 8.13 9.59 -1.78
CA ASN A 35 8.98 10.14 -0.74
C ASN A 35 10.43 9.79 -1.06
N THR A 36 11.22 10.79 -1.43
CA THR A 36 12.60 10.57 -1.82
C THR A 36 13.55 10.47 -0.64
N ARG A 37 13.05 10.79 0.56
CA ARG A 37 13.89 10.76 1.77
C ARG A 37 13.67 9.53 2.63
N ALA A 38 12.63 8.76 2.37
CA ALA A 38 12.31 7.61 3.21
C ALA A 38 13.37 6.52 3.01
N GLN A 39 14.03 6.14 4.10
CA GLN A 39 15.05 5.12 4.05
C GLN A 39 14.55 3.80 4.64
N ARG A 40 13.64 3.85 5.58
CA ARG A 40 13.16 2.64 6.25
C ARG A 40 11.71 2.35 5.95
N ARG A 41 10.90 3.38 5.91
CA ARG A 41 9.47 3.20 5.65
C ARG A 41 9.25 3.06 4.16
N LEU A 42 8.65 1.95 3.75
CA LEU A 42 8.37 1.72 2.34
C LEU A 42 7.12 2.43 1.88
N GLY A 43 6.12 2.54 2.74
CA GLY A 43 4.88 3.20 2.38
C GLY A 43 4.20 3.78 3.58
N CYS A 44 3.18 4.59 3.32
CA CYS A 44 2.44 5.26 4.36
C CYS A 44 1.06 5.64 3.83
N CYS A 45 0.06 5.57 4.68
CA CYS A 45 -1.29 6.02 4.34
C CYS A 45 -1.62 7.16 5.29
N VAL A 46 -1.78 8.37 4.76
CA VAL A 46 -2.05 9.55 5.58
C VAL A 46 -3.52 9.92 5.42
N CYS A 47 -4.21 10.11 6.53
CA CYS A 47 -5.60 10.53 6.49
C CYS A 47 -5.72 11.92 7.06
N ARG A 48 -6.26 12.86 6.27
CA ARG A 48 -6.50 14.21 6.72
C ARG A 48 -7.89 14.62 6.26
N GLU A 49 -8.70 15.05 7.21
CA GLU A 49 -10.05 15.53 6.92
C GLU A 49 -10.84 14.53 6.06
N GLY A 50 -10.71 13.27 6.39
CA GLY A 50 -11.45 12.22 5.68
C GLY A 50 -10.88 11.82 4.33
N ARG A 51 -9.75 12.41 3.93
CA ARG A 51 -9.13 12.08 2.66
C ARG A 51 -7.83 11.32 2.90
N PHE A 52 -7.66 10.23 2.17
CA PHE A 52 -6.47 9.38 2.29
C PHE A 52 -5.50 9.68 1.17
N THR A 53 -4.21 9.77 1.51
CA THR A 53 -3.15 9.91 0.52
C THR A 53 -2.14 8.79 0.76
N ILE A 54 -1.75 8.10 -0.29
CA ILE A 54 -0.80 7.02 -0.19
C ILE A 54 0.56 7.50 -0.65
N GLN A 55 1.58 7.24 0.17
CA GLN A 55 2.95 7.61 -0.13
C GLN A 55 3.77 6.35 -0.24
N VAL A 56 4.74 6.33 -1.13
CA VAL A 56 5.68 5.22 -1.25
C VAL A 56 7.09 5.78 -1.31
N SER A 57 8.04 4.99 -0.86
CA SER A 57 9.45 5.38 -0.95
C SER A 57 9.89 5.31 -2.41
N ALA A 58 10.72 6.26 -2.83
CA ALA A 58 11.28 6.23 -4.17
C ALA A 58 12.05 4.95 -4.45
N ARG A 59 12.53 4.27 -3.39
CA ARG A 59 13.26 3.02 -3.54
C ARG A 59 12.43 1.92 -4.19
N LEU A 60 11.09 2.04 -4.12
CA LEU A 60 10.21 1.00 -4.64
C LEU A 60 9.93 1.14 -6.13
N LEU A 61 10.31 2.25 -6.74
CA LEU A 61 9.90 2.52 -8.12
C LEU A 61 10.50 1.54 -9.13
N GLU A 62 11.58 0.88 -8.75
CA GLU A 62 12.20 -0.11 -9.64
C GLU A 62 11.96 -1.55 -9.17
N ASP A 63 11.09 -1.76 -8.19
CA ASP A 63 10.80 -3.09 -7.70
C ASP A 63 9.29 -3.30 -7.78
N GLY A 64 8.83 -3.75 -8.93
CA GLY A 64 7.40 -3.88 -9.19
C GLY A 64 6.65 -4.73 -8.18
N PRO A 65 7.11 -5.95 -7.89
CA PRO A 65 6.39 -6.79 -6.91
C PRO A 65 6.29 -6.16 -5.53
N LEU A 66 7.37 -5.54 -5.05
CA LEU A 66 7.36 -4.92 -3.73
C LEU A 66 6.49 -3.67 -3.74
N LEU A 67 6.51 -2.92 -4.83
CA LEU A 67 5.68 -1.74 -4.97
C LEU A 67 4.20 -2.13 -4.92
N ARG A 68 3.80 -3.18 -5.65
CA ARG A 68 2.41 -3.62 -5.64
C ARG A 68 1.98 -4.05 -4.25
N ALA A 69 2.82 -4.85 -3.58
CA ALA A 69 2.50 -5.31 -2.23
C ALA A 69 2.37 -4.14 -1.27
N THR A 70 3.23 -3.13 -1.40
CA THR A 70 3.19 -1.95 -0.54
C THR A 70 1.93 -1.12 -0.80
N LEU A 71 1.58 -0.92 -2.06
CA LEU A 71 0.36 -0.18 -2.37
C LEU A 71 -0.88 -0.89 -1.83
N LEU A 72 -0.93 -2.22 -1.96
CA LEU A 72 -2.06 -2.99 -1.43
C LEU A 72 -2.11 -2.89 0.09
N HIS A 73 -0.95 -2.98 0.74
CA HIS A 73 -0.85 -2.84 2.20
C HIS A 73 -1.45 -1.50 2.65
N GLU A 74 -1.06 -0.42 1.96
CA GLU A 74 -1.53 0.91 2.35
C GLU A 74 -2.98 1.15 1.98
N LEU A 75 -3.44 0.59 0.85
CA LEU A 75 -4.84 0.72 0.49
C LEU A 75 -5.76 0.10 1.52
N LEU A 76 -5.33 -1.02 2.13
CA LEU A 76 -6.14 -1.66 3.16
C LEU A 76 -6.27 -0.79 4.41
N HIS A 77 -5.33 0.12 4.63
CA HIS A 77 -5.45 1.04 5.77
C HIS A 77 -6.56 2.08 5.58
N THR A 78 -7.09 2.23 4.36
CA THR A 78 -8.20 3.14 4.14
C THR A 78 -9.54 2.54 4.57
N CYS A 79 -9.58 1.26 4.86
CA CYS A 79 -10.83 0.62 5.29
C CYS A 79 -11.16 0.98 6.72
N TYR A 80 -12.44 1.05 7.04
CA TYR A 80 -12.87 1.38 8.37
C TYR A 80 -12.32 0.32 9.35
N GLY A 81 -11.75 0.77 10.44
CA GLY A 81 -11.22 -0.14 11.47
C GLY A 81 -9.90 -0.80 11.11
N CYS A 82 -9.24 -0.34 10.06
CA CYS A 82 -8.00 -0.95 9.59
C CYS A 82 -6.80 -0.02 9.70
N GLN A 83 -6.83 0.95 10.64
CA GLN A 83 -5.72 1.86 10.82
C GLN A 83 -4.51 1.15 11.41
N ASN A 84 -4.72 0.02 12.08
CA ASN A 84 -3.63 -0.79 12.58
C ASN A 84 -3.68 -2.13 11.84
N HIS A 85 -2.78 -3.03 12.16
CA HIS A 85 -2.73 -4.34 11.50
C HIS A 85 -3.46 -5.38 12.35
N GLY A 86 -4.70 -5.05 12.73
CA GLY A 86 -5.51 -5.93 13.55
C GLY A 86 -6.20 -7.02 12.76
N LYS A 87 -7.20 -7.64 13.38
CA LYS A 87 -7.87 -8.80 12.77
C LYS A 87 -8.53 -8.46 11.43
N ARG A 88 -9.17 -7.30 11.35
CA ARG A 88 -9.88 -6.92 10.13
C ARG A 88 -8.89 -6.70 8.99
N TRP A 89 -7.79 -5.98 9.27
CA TRP A 89 -6.77 -5.74 8.26
C TRP A 89 -6.18 -7.07 7.78
N LYS A 90 -5.88 -7.97 8.74
CA LYS A 90 -5.28 -9.26 8.39
C LYS A 90 -6.22 -10.11 7.53
N ALA A 91 -7.52 -10.07 7.84
CA ALA A 91 -8.48 -10.84 7.07
C ALA A 91 -8.58 -10.32 5.64
N TYR A 92 -8.58 -9.01 5.46
CA TYR A 92 -8.60 -8.44 4.14
C TYR A 92 -7.29 -8.75 3.39
N ALA A 93 -6.15 -8.63 4.09
CA ALA A 93 -4.87 -8.91 3.46
C ALA A 93 -4.79 -10.35 2.97
N GLN A 94 -5.34 -11.29 3.74
CA GLN A 94 -5.36 -12.68 3.32
C GLN A 94 -6.23 -12.89 2.09
N ARG A 95 -7.45 -12.30 2.10
CA ARG A 95 -8.34 -12.44 0.95
C ARG A 95 -7.73 -11.86 -0.32
N VAL A 96 -7.16 -10.67 -0.20
CA VAL A 96 -6.56 -10.00 -1.35
C VAL A 96 -5.33 -10.76 -1.83
N GLY A 97 -4.52 -11.22 -0.89
CA GLY A 97 -3.31 -11.97 -1.24
C GLY A 97 -3.64 -13.24 -2.00
N GLU A 98 -4.66 -13.95 -1.57
CA GLU A 98 -5.07 -15.18 -2.24
C GLU A 98 -5.66 -14.89 -3.62
N ALA A 99 -6.46 -13.83 -3.73
CA ALA A 99 -7.11 -13.51 -4.99
C ALA A 99 -6.15 -12.96 -6.04
N LEU A 100 -5.17 -12.18 -5.62
CA LEU A 100 -4.25 -11.53 -6.54
C LEU A 100 -2.88 -12.21 -6.65
N GLY A 101 -2.65 -13.24 -5.85
CA GLY A 101 -1.38 -13.96 -5.89
C GLY A 101 -0.23 -13.13 -5.34
N VAL A 102 -0.49 -12.30 -4.34
CA VAL A 102 0.51 -11.42 -3.76
C VAL A 102 0.55 -11.65 -2.26
N GLU A 103 1.73 -11.68 -1.68
CA GLU A 103 1.85 -11.81 -0.24
C GLU A 103 1.82 -10.41 0.37
N ILE A 104 0.79 -10.12 1.16
CA ILE A 104 0.63 -8.83 1.82
C ILE A 104 0.88 -9.05 3.29
N THR A 105 2.01 -8.57 3.78
CA THR A 105 2.40 -8.79 5.16
C THR A 105 2.17 -7.55 6.00
N ARG A 106 2.12 -7.75 7.30
CA ARG A 106 1.98 -6.65 8.24
C ARG A 106 3.16 -5.69 8.10
N THR A 107 4.35 -6.23 7.83
CA THR A 107 5.53 -5.43 7.63
C THR A 107 6.11 -5.80 6.28
N VAL A 108 6.27 -4.83 5.41
CA VAL A 108 6.87 -5.08 4.11
C VAL A 108 8.37 -4.93 4.26
N PRO A 109 9.14 -5.99 4.07
CA PRO A 109 10.58 -5.92 4.32
C PRO A 109 11.30 -5.13 3.25
N LEU A 110 12.34 -4.42 3.69
CA LEU A 110 13.24 -3.76 2.80
C LEU A 110 14.30 -4.78 2.47
N GLU A 111 14.58 -4.99 1.21
CA GLU A 111 15.62 -5.89 0.84
C GLU A 111 16.93 -5.20 0.87
N GLY A 112 17.96 -5.95 1.11
CA GLY A 112 19.32 -5.45 1.05
C GLY A 112 19.84 -5.05 2.41
N PRO A 113 21.09 -4.71 2.44
CA PRO A 113 21.81 -4.48 3.68
C PRO A 113 21.33 -3.28 4.47
N ALA A 114 20.54 -2.46 3.89
CA ALA A 114 20.08 -1.29 4.56
C ALA A 114 19.03 -1.55 5.57
N GLN A 115 18.67 -2.81 5.80
CA GLN A 115 17.65 -3.06 6.63
C GLN A 115 17.92 -3.26 7.97
N PRO A 116 18.44 -2.61 8.64
CA PRO A 116 18.75 -2.82 9.98
C PRO A 116 17.59 -2.66 10.81
N LEU A 117 17.31 -2.79 11.15
CA LEU A 117 16.53 -2.44 11.92
C LEU A 117 15.40 -2.45 12.07
N ARG A 118 15.11 -2.76 12.15
CA ARG A 118 14.26 -2.76 12.25
C ARG A 118 13.76 -2.56 12.98
N GLN A 119 13.42 -2.69 13.26
CA GLN A 119 12.92 -2.60 13.84
C GLN A 119 12.20 -2.51 14.06
#